data_b99b202303f30a3422f1fa5fda5fac15
#
_entry.id   b99b202303f30a3422f1fa5fda5fac15
#
_cell.length_a   1.000
_cell.length_b   1.000
_cell.length_c   1.000
_cell.angle_alpha   90.00
_cell.angle_beta   90.00
_cell.angle_gamma   90.00
#
_symmetry.space_group_name_H-M   'P 1'
#
loop_
_entity.id
_entity.type
_entity.pdbx_description
1 polymer ?
#
loop_
_entity_poly.entity_id
_entity_poly.type
_entity_poly.pdbx_seq_one_letter_code
_entity_poly.pdbx_strand_id
1 'polypeptide(L)'
;MSDESHEPFKRLFFALNCAPEQRRAIAQWRGALQLRSGRPVPAENFHLTLKFLGAVGVAQIADICTAAAKVRVPGVALRVMLDRVDVWRRHGVLVLASEQAPPELLRLVYALEQAMLPFGFEDSPKEFRPHLTLMRDYRLPVPESATPPEFILRAEHFTLFESHKGCYRALAEWPLIL
;
A
#
# COMPACT_ATOMS: atom_id res chain seq x y z
N MET A 1 -35.35 -9.18 -8.11
CA MET A 1 -34.17 -8.93 -8.91
C MET A 1 -32.97 -8.77 -7.99
N SER A 2 -32.19 -9.82 -7.90
CA SER A 2 -31.01 -9.75 -7.06
C SER A 2 -29.97 -8.92 -7.78
N ASP A 3 -29.66 -7.81 -7.21
CA ASP A 3 -28.67 -6.94 -7.76
C ASP A 3 -27.32 -7.27 -7.17
N GLU A 4 -26.78 -8.41 -7.58
CA GLU A 4 -25.52 -8.88 -7.07
C GLU A 4 -24.36 -7.93 -7.38
N SER A 5 -24.58 -6.97 -8.29
CA SER A 5 -23.58 -5.96 -8.63
C SER A 5 -23.55 -4.78 -7.68
N HIS A 6 -24.55 -4.64 -6.79
CA HIS A 6 -24.67 -3.52 -5.86
C HIS A 6 -24.31 -3.92 -4.45
N GLU A 7 -23.03 -4.11 -4.20
CA GLU A 7 -22.55 -4.21 -2.84
C GLU A 7 -22.63 -2.82 -2.21
N PRO A 8 -23.29 -2.66 -1.03
CA PRO A 8 -23.42 -1.36 -0.39
C PRO A 8 -22.08 -0.80 0.10
N PHE A 9 -21.07 -1.65 0.24
CA PHE A 9 -19.75 -1.28 0.73
C PHE A 9 -18.69 -1.91 -0.13
N LYS A 10 -17.57 -1.20 -0.27
CA LYS A 10 -16.34 -1.72 -0.88
C LYS A 10 -15.18 -1.51 0.07
N ARG A 11 -14.21 -2.43 0.04
CA ARG A 11 -12.99 -2.28 0.85
C ARG A 11 -11.98 -1.48 0.03
N LEU A 12 -11.63 -0.31 0.56
CA LEU A 12 -10.78 0.63 -0.18
C LEU A 12 -9.51 0.97 0.59
N PHE A 13 -8.48 1.33 -0.16
CA PHE A 13 -7.24 1.86 0.39
C PHE A 13 -6.54 2.73 -0.66
N PHE A 14 -5.80 3.73 -0.19
CA PHE A 14 -4.91 4.52 -1.03
C PHE A 14 -3.52 3.90 -0.99
N ALA A 15 -2.85 3.84 -2.14
CA ALA A 15 -1.53 3.23 -2.23
C ALA A 15 -0.71 3.80 -3.38
N LEU A 16 0.60 3.58 -3.28
CA LEU A 16 1.52 3.73 -4.39
C LEU A 16 1.65 2.38 -5.10
N ASN A 17 1.54 2.40 -6.41
CA ASN A 17 1.65 1.20 -7.21
C ASN A 17 3.13 0.86 -7.45
N CYS A 18 3.38 -0.40 -7.71
CA CYS A 18 4.71 -0.92 -7.99
C CYS A 18 4.82 -1.25 -9.49
N ALA A 19 5.89 -0.79 -10.14
CA ALA A 19 6.07 -1.07 -11.58
C ALA A 19 6.25 -2.56 -11.83
N PRO A 20 5.80 -3.08 -13.00
CA PRO A 20 5.87 -4.52 -13.27
C PRO A 20 7.28 -5.11 -13.17
N GLU A 21 8.31 -4.41 -13.67
CA GLU A 21 9.69 -4.91 -13.56
C GLU A 21 10.12 -5.00 -12.10
N GLN A 22 9.70 -4.04 -11.29
CA GLN A 22 10.06 -4.03 -9.88
C GLN A 22 9.33 -5.13 -9.12
N ARG A 23 8.08 -5.38 -9.45
CA ARG A 23 7.33 -6.50 -8.88
C ARG A 23 8.04 -7.82 -9.14
N ARG A 24 8.51 -8.02 -10.37
CA ARG A 24 9.26 -9.23 -10.72
C ARG A 24 10.57 -9.34 -9.95
N ALA A 25 11.30 -8.24 -9.85
CA ALA A 25 12.57 -8.22 -9.12
C ALA A 25 12.38 -8.54 -7.64
N ILE A 26 11.37 -7.95 -7.01
CA ILE A 26 11.05 -8.22 -5.59
C ILE A 26 10.61 -9.67 -5.40
N ALA A 27 9.74 -10.17 -6.29
CA ALA A 27 9.27 -11.55 -6.22
C ALA A 27 10.42 -12.55 -6.38
N GLN A 28 11.35 -12.28 -7.29
CA GLN A 28 12.53 -13.11 -7.49
C GLN A 28 13.43 -13.09 -6.25
N TRP A 29 13.68 -11.92 -5.69
CA TRP A 29 14.46 -11.79 -4.47
C TRP A 29 13.80 -12.54 -3.31
N ARG A 30 12.48 -12.41 -3.16
CA ARG A 30 11.73 -13.15 -2.13
C ARG A 30 11.86 -14.66 -2.33
N GLY A 31 11.77 -15.14 -3.58
CA GLY A 31 11.93 -16.55 -3.88
C GLY A 31 13.28 -17.12 -3.43
N ALA A 32 14.34 -16.32 -3.53
CA ALA A 32 15.67 -16.72 -3.09
C ALA A 32 15.79 -16.87 -1.58
N LEU A 33 14.87 -16.30 -0.80
CA LEU A 33 14.83 -16.47 0.66
C LEU A 33 14.40 -17.86 1.09
N GLN A 34 13.79 -18.63 0.21
CA GLN A 34 13.30 -20.00 0.48
C GLN A 34 12.46 -20.08 1.75
N LEU A 35 11.43 -19.25 1.80
CA LEU A 35 10.55 -19.15 2.97
C LEU A 35 9.70 -20.41 3.12
N ARG A 36 9.57 -20.90 4.37
CA ARG A 36 8.86 -22.13 4.68
C ARG A 36 7.59 -21.93 5.49
N SER A 37 7.16 -20.69 5.67
CA SER A 37 5.98 -20.35 6.45
C SER A 37 5.17 -19.31 5.69
N GLY A 38 3.87 -19.29 5.98
CA GLY A 38 3.00 -18.26 5.49
C GLY A 38 2.53 -18.44 4.06
N ARG A 39 1.82 -17.45 3.57
CA ARG A 39 1.27 -17.39 2.22
C ARG A 39 1.90 -16.21 1.47
N PRO A 40 2.54 -16.46 0.32
CA PRO A 40 3.13 -15.37 -0.45
C PRO A 40 2.05 -14.44 -1.01
N VAL A 41 2.28 -13.14 -0.88
CA VAL A 41 1.44 -12.15 -1.55
C VAL A 41 1.76 -12.23 -3.04
N PRO A 42 0.74 -12.37 -3.91
CA PRO A 42 0.99 -12.37 -5.35
C PRO A 42 1.70 -11.10 -5.79
N ALA A 43 2.65 -11.23 -6.72
CA ALA A 43 3.44 -10.07 -7.17
C ALA A 43 2.57 -8.95 -7.73
N GLU A 44 1.47 -9.29 -8.39
CA GLU A 44 0.53 -8.29 -8.91
C GLU A 44 -0.14 -7.45 -7.82
N ASN A 45 -0.09 -7.91 -6.56
CA ASN A 45 -0.65 -7.20 -5.42
C ASN A 45 0.41 -6.40 -4.65
N PHE A 46 1.66 -6.40 -5.09
CA PHE A 46 2.69 -5.60 -4.43
C PHE A 46 2.37 -4.12 -4.57
N HIS A 47 2.30 -3.44 -3.43
CA HIS A 47 2.02 -2.01 -3.37
C HIS A 47 2.48 -1.47 -2.02
N LEU A 48 2.57 -0.15 -1.91
CA LEU A 48 2.85 0.52 -0.65
C LEU A 48 1.60 1.28 -0.21
N THR A 49 0.94 0.79 0.84
CA THR A 49 -0.29 1.41 1.33
C THR A 49 0.01 2.76 1.97
N LEU A 50 -0.76 3.78 1.59
CA LEU A 50 -0.68 5.13 2.18
C LEU A 50 -1.72 5.32 3.28
N LYS A 51 -2.95 4.88 3.02
CA LYS A 51 -4.07 5.01 3.96
C LYS A 51 -5.08 3.92 3.70
N PHE A 52 -5.34 3.10 4.69
CA PHE A 52 -6.38 2.08 4.62
C PHE A 52 -7.69 2.67 5.09
N LEU A 53 -8.75 2.53 4.29
CA LEU A 53 -10.08 3.03 4.63
C LEU A 53 -11.00 1.92 5.16
N GLY A 54 -10.80 0.68 4.72
CA GLY A 54 -11.67 -0.43 5.07
C GLY A 54 -12.97 -0.38 4.30
N ALA A 55 -14.07 -0.76 4.94
CA ALA A 55 -15.39 -0.80 4.31
C ALA A 55 -15.91 0.63 4.11
N VAL A 56 -16.16 1.00 2.87
CA VAL A 56 -16.60 2.34 2.46
C VAL A 56 -17.94 2.21 1.75
N GLY A 57 -18.94 3.00 2.17
CA GLY A 57 -20.21 3.05 1.46
C GLY A 57 -20.01 3.51 0.02
N VAL A 58 -20.59 2.77 -0.92
CA VAL A 58 -20.47 3.09 -2.35
C VAL A 58 -20.86 4.53 -2.65
N ALA A 59 -21.88 5.04 -1.96
CA ALA A 59 -22.35 6.42 -2.14
C ALA A 59 -21.31 7.48 -1.76
N GLN A 60 -20.29 7.13 -0.94
CA GLN A 60 -19.26 8.08 -0.52
C GLN A 60 -18.07 8.14 -1.48
N ILE A 61 -17.93 7.18 -2.38
CA ILE A 61 -16.71 7.04 -3.20
C ILE A 61 -16.44 8.28 -4.04
N ALA A 62 -17.47 8.84 -4.67
CA ALA A 62 -17.31 10.03 -5.50
C ALA A 62 -16.76 11.22 -4.71
N ASP A 63 -17.29 11.45 -3.50
CA ASP A 63 -16.85 12.54 -2.64
C ASP A 63 -15.43 12.30 -2.10
N ILE A 64 -15.10 11.06 -1.80
CA ILE A 64 -13.74 10.67 -1.40
C ILE A 64 -12.76 10.99 -2.52
N CYS A 65 -13.10 10.64 -3.77
CA CYS A 65 -12.26 10.94 -4.93
C CYS A 65 -12.10 12.45 -5.12
N THR A 66 -13.15 13.23 -4.93
CA THR A 66 -13.08 14.69 -5.02
C THR A 66 -12.13 15.26 -3.96
N ALA A 67 -12.23 14.76 -2.73
CA ALA A 67 -11.34 15.18 -1.65
C ALA A 67 -9.89 14.80 -1.94
N ALA A 68 -9.65 13.58 -2.44
CA ALA A 68 -8.31 13.12 -2.79
C ALA A 68 -7.68 13.97 -3.88
N ALA A 69 -8.48 14.43 -4.85
CA ALA A 69 -7.98 15.29 -5.93
C ALA A 69 -7.50 16.65 -5.45
N LYS A 70 -7.90 17.08 -4.25
CA LYS A 70 -7.50 18.36 -3.66
C LYS A 70 -6.30 18.23 -2.73
N VAL A 71 -5.81 17.03 -2.49
CA VAL A 71 -4.68 16.80 -1.61
C VAL A 71 -3.42 17.41 -2.23
N ARG A 72 -2.64 18.10 -1.38
CA ARG A 72 -1.38 18.68 -1.83
C ARG A 72 -0.38 17.58 -2.11
N VAL A 73 0.08 17.51 -3.35
CA VAL A 73 1.03 16.50 -3.81
C VAL A 73 2.46 17.04 -3.79
N PRO A 74 3.47 16.13 -3.80
CA PRO A 74 4.87 16.55 -3.75
C PRO A 74 5.33 17.43 -4.91
N GLY A 75 4.71 17.30 -6.08
CA GLY A 75 5.13 18.00 -7.29
C GLY A 75 6.19 17.26 -8.08
N VAL A 76 6.75 16.20 -7.52
CA VAL A 76 7.77 15.35 -8.13
C VAL A 76 7.45 13.89 -7.85
N ALA A 77 8.07 12.98 -8.59
CA ALA A 77 7.92 11.55 -8.33
C ALA A 77 8.43 11.21 -6.93
N LEU A 78 7.72 10.32 -6.25
CA LEU A 78 8.18 9.80 -4.97
C LEU A 78 9.15 8.65 -5.20
N ARG A 79 10.20 8.60 -4.39
CA ARG A 79 11.16 7.51 -4.36
C ARG A 79 11.27 7.01 -2.93
N VAL A 80 10.92 5.74 -2.73
CA VAL A 80 10.94 5.13 -1.41
C VAL A 80 11.90 3.96 -1.45
N MET A 81 12.98 4.05 -0.66
CA MET A 81 13.95 2.97 -0.56
C MET A 81 13.39 1.86 0.33
N LEU A 82 13.21 0.68 -0.24
CA LEU A 82 12.79 -0.51 0.50
C LEU A 82 14.04 -1.36 0.72
N ASP A 83 14.64 -1.19 1.88
CA ASP A 83 15.97 -1.72 2.18
C ASP A 83 16.04 -2.57 3.45
N ARG A 84 14.89 -2.88 4.04
CA ARG A 84 14.84 -3.60 5.30
C ARG A 84 13.78 -4.68 5.27
N VAL A 85 14.13 -5.87 5.73
CA VAL A 85 13.18 -6.96 5.94
C VAL A 85 12.77 -6.97 7.41
N ASP A 86 11.48 -7.07 7.68
CA ASP A 86 10.99 -7.11 9.06
C ASP A 86 9.80 -8.06 9.16
N VAL A 87 9.56 -8.54 10.37
CA VAL A 87 8.37 -9.33 10.69
C VAL A 87 7.55 -8.55 11.69
N TRP A 88 6.33 -8.23 11.30
CA TRP A 88 5.38 -7.58 12.20
C TRP A 88 4.49 -8.65 12.83
N ARG A 89 4.93 -9.11 13.99
CA ARG A 89 4.33 -10.28 14.66
C ARG A 89 2.87 -10.11 14.99
N ARG A 90 2.47 -8.90 15.37
CA ARG A 90 1.08 -8.61 15.71
C ARG A 90 0.13 -8.88 14.55
N HIS A 91 0.58 -8.63 13.33
CA HIS A 91 -0.21 -8.83 12.11
C HIS A 91 0.14 -10.13 11.39
N GLY A 92 1.21 -10.80 11.80
CA GLY A 92 1.65 -12.03 11.16
C GLY A 92 2.11 -11.83 9.73
N VAL A 93 2.82 -10.73 9.46
CA VAL A 93 3.28 -10.41 8.09
C VAL A 93 4.78 -10.25 8.03
N LEU A 94 5.36 -10.71 6.92
CA LEU A 94 6.74 -10.41 6.55
C LEU A 94 6.68 -9.25 5.58
N VAL A 95 7.43 -8.20 5.87
CA VAL A 95 7.38 -6.96 5.10
C VAL A 95 8.75 -6.54 4.61
N LEU A 96 8.75 -5.84 3.49
CA LEU A 96 9.88 -5.10 2.96
C LEU A 96 9.62 -3.64 3.32
N ALA A 97 10.48 -3.04 4.13
CA ALA A 97 10.23 -1.74 4.73
C ALA A 97 11.34 -0.76 4.39
N SER A 98 11.08 0.51 4.67
CA SER A 98 12.04 1.58 4.52
C SER A 98 12.59 1.96 5.90
N GLU A 99 13.91 2.06 6.01
CA GLU A 99 14.54 2.51 7.24
C GLU A 99 14.27 4.01 7.48
N GLN A 100 14.26 4.80 6.39
CA GLN A 100 13.97 6.23 6.45
C GLN A 100 12.90 6.60 5.43
N ALA A 101 11.75 7.05 5.93
CA ALA A 101 10.68 7.51 5.04
C ALA A 101 11.03 8.91 4.50
N PRO A 102 10.88 9.15 3.18
CA PRO A 102 11.08 10.51 2.65
C PRO A 102 10.07 11.49 3.25
N PRO A 103 10.46 12.73 3.57
CA PRO A 103 9.52 13.72 4.09
C PRO A 103 8.33 13.98 3.17
N GLU A 104 8.53 13.92 1.86
CA GLU A 104 7.46 14.12 0.87
C GLU A 104 6.38 13.05 1.01
N LEU A 105 6.78 11.81 1.27
CA LEU A 105 5.85 10.70 1.50
C LEU A 105 5.05 10.91 2.77
N LEU A 106 5.72 11.31 3.85
CA LEU A 106 5.06 11.55 5.13
C LEU A 106 4.04 12.69 5.01
N ARG A 107 4.38 13.75 4.26
CA ARG A 107 3.46 14.87 4.03
C ARG A 107 2.23 14.43 3.23
N LEU A 108 2.43 13.59 2.21
CA LEU A 108 1.32 13.07 1.42
C LEU A 108 0.39 12.22 2.28
N VAL A 109 0.94 11.32 3.08
CA VAL A 109 0.14 10.47 3.99
C VAL A 109 -0.65 11.34 4.97
N TYR A 110 0.01 12.34 5.57
CA TYR A 110 -0.68 13.26 6.47
C TYR A 110 -1.82 14.00 5.77
N ALA A 111 -1.58 14.49 4.55
CA ALA A 111 -2.61 15.19 3.79
C ALA A 111 -3.81 14.29 3.46
N LEU A 112 -3.55 13.03 3.11
CA LEU A 112 -4.62 12.05 2.89
C LEU A 112 -5.39 11.76 4.17
N GLU A 113 -4.69 11.61 5.31
CA GLU A 113 -5.34 11.42 6.61
C GLU A 113 -6.30 12.56 6.92
N GLN A 114 -5.84 13.80 6.74
CA GLN A 114 -6.67 14.99 6.98
C GLN A 114 -7.86 15.06 6.02
N ALA A 115 -7.64 14.73 4.76
CA ALA A 115 -8.70 14.75 3.74
C ALA A 115 -9.80 13.73 4.03
N MET A 116 -9.47 12.64 4.71
CA MET A 116 -10.42 11.56 4.99
C MET A 116 -11.19 11.76 6.31
N LEU A 117 -10.77 12.68 7.17
CA LEU A 117 -11.45 12.92 8.44
C LEU A 117 -12.94 13.25 8.28
N PRO A 118 -13.36 14.11 7.31
CA PRO A 118 -14.79 14.41 7.16
C PRO A 118 -15.66 13.21 6.81
N PHE A 119 -15.05 12.13 6.33
CA PHE A 119 -15.78 10.90 5.97
C PHE A 119 -15.85 9.89 7.11
N GLY A 120 -15.31 10.24 8.29
CA GLY A 120 -15.33 9.37 9.46
C GLY A 120 -14.13 8.44 9.58
N PHE A 121 -13.10 8.61 8.75
CA PHE A 121 -11.87 7.82 8.83
C PHE A 121 -10.88 8.55 9.72
N GLU A 122 -10.67 7.98 10.91
CA GLU A 122 -9.84 8.61 11.93
C GLU A 122 -8.35 8.58 11.56
N ASP A 123 -7.59 9.51 12.13
CA ASP A 123 -6.13 9.49 12.04
C ASP A 123 -5.60 8.21 12.67
N SER A 124 -4.59 7.64 12.04
CA SER A 124 -3.87 6.53 12.64
C SER A 124 -3.09 7.04 13.86
N PRO A 125 -3.27 6.43 15.04
CA PRO A 125 -2.52 6.84 16.22
C PRO A 125 -1.05 6.47 16.18
N LYS A 126 -0.65 5.67 15.19
CA LYS A 126 0.72 5.19 15.05
C LYS A 126 1.46 5.97 13.97
N GLU A 127 2.76 6.07 14.16
CA GLU A 127 3.64 6.60 13.13
C GLU A 127 3.52 5.77 11.85
N PHE A 128 3.41 6.46 10.71
CA PHE A 128 3.36 5.79 9.42
C PHE A 128 4.72 5.15 9.11
N ARG A 129 4.70 3.86 8.79
CA ARG A 129 5.90 3.11 8.42
C ARG A 129 5.71 2.54 7.02
N PRO A 130 6.41 3.10 6.02
CA PRO A 130 6.27 2.60 4.64
C PRO A 130 6.74 1.15 4.53
N HIS A 131 5.90 0.33 3.91
CA HIS A 131 6.22 -1.08 3.73
C HIS A 131 5.44 -1.70 2.58
N LEU A 132 5.99 -2.80 2.08
CA LEU A 132 5.36 -3.66 1.10
C LEU A 132 5.26 -5.05 1.71
N THR A 133 4.06 -5.61 1.78
CA THR A 133 3.86 -6.92 2.38
C THR A 133 4.28 -8.02 1.42
N LEU A 134 5.18 -8.88 1.88
CA LEU A 134 5.72 -10.01 1.11
C LEU A 134 4.96 -11.31 1.38
N MET A 135 4.65 -11.55 2.66
CA MET A 135 4.01 -12.79 3.12
C MET A 135 2.95 -12.48 4.15
N ARG A 136 1.87 -13.23 4.13
CA ARG A 136 0.85 -13.24 5.19
C ARG A 136 0.94 -14.52 5.97
N ASP A 137 0.38 -14.54 7.17
CA ASP A 137 0.41 -15.70 8.08
C ASP A 137 1.83 -16.23 8.27
N TYR A 138 2.77 -15.30 8.40
CA TYR A 138 4.19 -15.59 8.59
C TYR A 138 4.50 -15.62 10.09
N ARG A 139 5.01 -16.76 10.58
CA ARG A 139 5.20 -17.01 12.02
C ARG A 139 6.64 -17.30 12.41
N LEU A 140 7.56 -17.14 11.49
CA LEU A 140 8.98 -17.39 11.74
C LEU A 140 9.73 -16.08 12.02
N PRO A 141 10.97 -16.16 12.54
CA PRO A 141 11.81 -14.97 12.67
C PRO A 141 12.15 -14.34 11.32
N VAL A 142 12.73 -13.14 11.36
CA VAL A 142 13.20 -12.46 10.16
C VAL A 142 14.18 -13.37 9.41
N PRO A 143 13.94 -13.66 8.12
CA PRO A 143 14.82 -14.53 7.36
C PRO A 143 16.15 -13.84 7.07
N GLU A 144 17.21 -14.63 7.01
CA GLU A 144 18.51 -14.15 6.55
C GLU A 144 18.50 -14.07 5.02
N SER A 145 19.07 -13.01 4.48
CA SER A 145 19.18 -12.82 3.05
C SER A 145 20.65 -12.77 2.65
N ALA A 146 21.02 -13.60 1.67
CA ALA A 146 22.37 -13.56 1.09
C ALA A 146 22.62 -12.23 0.38
N THR A 147 21.57 -11.65 -0.19
CA THR A 147 21.61 -10.33 -0.84
C THR A 147 20.65 -9.40 -0.10
N PRO A 148 21.19 -8.36 0.58
CA PRO A 148 20.31 -7.39 1.24
C PRO A 148 19.36 -6.73 0.23
N PRO A 149 18.11 -6.42 0.64
CA PRO A 149 17.19 -5.76 -0.28
C PRO A 149 17.59 -4.30 -0.49
N GLU A 150 17.54 -3.86 -1.74
CA GLU A 150 17.77 -2.47 -2.13
C GLU A 150 16.85 -2.14 -3.29
N PHE A 151 15.57 -1.91 -2.99
CA PHE A 151 14.59 -1.60 -4.02
C PHE A 151 14.14 -0.16 -3.85
N ILE A 152 14.20 0.62 -4.92
CA ILE A 152 13.65 1.98 -4.94
C ILE A 152 12.29 1.91 -5.62
N LEU A 153 11.24 2.05 -4.82
CA LEU A 153 9.90 2.18 -5.35
C LEU A 153 9.72 3.60 -5.84
N ARG A 154 9.56 3.77 -7.16
CA ARG A 154 9.34 5.07 -7.77
C ARG A 154 7.88 5.17 -8.17
N ALA A 155 7.20 6.23 -7.74
CA ALA A 155 5.79 6.44 -8.02
C ALA A 155 5.54 7.84 -8.58
N GLU A 156 4.75 7.92 -9.64
CA GLU A 156 4.30 9.17 -10.24
C GLU A 156 2.85 9.48 -9.93
N HIS A 157 2.13 8.49 -9.38
CA HIS A 157 0.71 8.59 -9.04
C HIS A 157 0.45 7.94 -7.70
N PHE A 158 -0.62 8.37 -7.04
CA PHE A 158 -1.23 7.57 -6.00
C PHE A 158 -2.62 7.15 -6.45
N THR A 159 -3.07 6.01 -5.94
CA THR A 159 -4.24 5.31 -6.48
C THR A 159 -5.17 4.91 -5.36
N LEU A 160 -6.47 5.01 -5.62
CA LEU A 160 -7.50 4.43 -4.75
C LEU A 160 -7.82 3.05 -5.28
N PHE A 161 -7.56 2.02 -4.49
CA PHE A 161 -7.81 0.64 -4.85
C PHE A 161 -9.00 0.07 -4.10
N GLU A 162 -9.71 -0.82 -4.78
CA GLU A 162 -10.67 -1.71 -4.18
C GLU A 162 -10.04 -3.09 -4.01
N SER A 163 -10.18 -3.66 -2.82
CA SER A 163 -9.80 -5.05 -2.56
C SER A 163 -11.05 -5.94 -2.66
N HIS A 164 -11.02 -6.90 -3.57
CA HIS A 164 -12.14 -7.80 -3.81
C HIS A 164 -11.63 -9.20 -4.13
N LYS A 165 -11.95 -10.17 -3.27
CA LYS A 165 -11.60 -11.59 -3.47
C LYS A 165 -10.11 -11.82 -3.77
N GLY A 166 -9.24 -11.13 -3.02
CA GLY A 166 -7.80 -11.28 -3.19
C GLY A 166 -7.21 -10.54 -4.37
N CYS A 167 -8.01 -9.77 -5.09
CA CYS A 167 -7.56 -8.95 -6.22
C CYS A 167 -7.71 -7.48 -5.89
N TYR A 168 -6.80 -6.66 -6.40
CA TYR A 168 -6.85 -5.20 -6.24
C TYR A 168 -7.22 -4.55 -7.56
N ARG A 169 -8.21 -3.67 -7.50
CA ARG A 169 -8.73 -2.98 -8.67
C ARG A 169 -8.61 -1.48 -8.46
N ALA A 170 -7.93 -0.80 -9.40
CA ALA A 170 -7.81 0.65 -9.35
C ALA A 170 -9.15 1.31 -9.68
N LEU A 171 -9.65 2.16 -8.79
CA LEU A 171 -10.88 2.92 -9.00
C LEU A 171 -10.58 4.32 -9.51
N ALA A 172 -9.50 4.93 -9.04
CA ALA A 172 -9.11 6.28 -9.42
C ALA A 172 -7.65 6.49 -9.13
N GLU A 173 -7.04 7.45 -9.82
CA GLU A 173 -5.61 7.69 -9.75
C GLU A 173 -5.35 9.19 -9.91
N TRP A 174 -4.36 9.71 -9.19
CA TRP A 174 -4.00 11.14 -9.20
C TRP A 174 -2.51 11.32 -9.34
N PRO A 175 -2.06 12.32 -10.12
CA PRO A 175 -0.63 12.54 -10.30
C PRO A 175 0.03 13.09 -9.04
N LEU A 176 1.28 12.71 -8.81
CA LEU A 176 2.15 13.28 -7.78
C LEU A 176 3.00 14.42 -8.36
N ILE A 177 3.16 14.44 -9.68
CA ILE A 177 3.98 15.40 -10.40
C ILE A 177 3.08 16.55 -10.85
N LEU A 178 3.55 17.77 -10.70
CA LEU A 178 2.84 18.97 -11.16
C LEU A 178 3.21 19.30 -12.60
#